data_e70c7eaa1ef2dbbba8a789cdef339867
#
_entry.id   e70c7eaa1ef2dbbba8a789cdef339867
#
_cell.length_a   1.000
_cell.length_b   1.000
_cell.length_c   1.000
_cell.angle_alpha   90.00
_cell.angle_beta   90.00
_cell.angle_gamma   90.00
#
_symmetry.space_group_name_H-M   'P 1'
#
loop_
_entity.id
_entity.type
_entity.pdbx_description
1 polymer ?
#
loop_
_entity_poly.entity_id
_entity_poly.type
_entity_poly.pdbx_seq_one_letter_code
_entity_poly.pdbx_strand_id
1 'polypeptide(L)'
;MTEMIKLIEPDSPSLKVKLGDCSEDLNRMELKMKLIDHMKFYQGVGLSANQIGIMERVFVMYSDVKKKEVITCFNPNIISVSPKKVLMDEGCLTFPGLWLKISRPESIKVEYEDVHGKKTEVVMH
;
A
#
# COMPACT_ATOMS: atom_id res chain seq x y z
N MET A 1 12.36 19.52 3.68
CA MET A 1 10.92 19.21 3.90
C MET A 1 10.34 18.64 2.61
N THR A 2 9.66 17.51 2.69
CA THR A 2 9.04 16.90 1.52
C THR A 2 7.71 17.57 1.21
N GLU A 3 7.57 18.07 -0.02
CA GLU A 3 6.30 18.60 -0.48
C GLU A 3 5.31 17.45 -0.70
N MET A 4 4.08 17.60 -0.18
CA MET A 4 3.07 16.56 -0.30
C MET A 4 2.42 16.59 -1.69
N ILE A 5 2.41 15.43 -2.35
CA ILE A 5 1.80 15.25 -3.65
C ILE A 5 0.30 15.01 -3.46
N LYS A 6 -0.50 15.62 -4.32
CA LYS A 6 -1.95 15.42 -4.31
C LYS A 6 -2.27 13.98 -4.73
N LEU A 7 -3.25 13.37 -4.08
CA LEU A 7 -3.73 12.03 -4.47
C LEU A 7 -4.28 12.08 -5.90
N ILE A 8 -3.99 11.01 -6.66
CA ILE A 8 -4.50 10.84 -8.02
C ILE A 8 -6.02 10.65 -7.96
N GLU A 9 -6.72 11.22 -8.94
CA GLU A 9 -8.18 11.07 -9.06
C GLU A 9 -8.56 9.59 -9.12
N PRO A 10 -9.64 9.18 -8.42
CA PRO A 10 -9.99 7.76 -8.27
C PRO A 10 -10.33 7.06 -9.58
N ASP A 11 -10.78 7.79 -10.60
CA ASP A 11 -11.11 7.24 -11.91
C ASP A 11 -9.95 7.35 -12.91
N SER A 12 -8.79 7.82 -12.47
CA SER A 12 -7.63 7.97 -13.35
C SER A 12 -7.20 6.63 -13.93
N PRO A 13 -6.92 6.56 -15.24
CA PRO A 13 -6.40 5.34 -15.87
C PRO A 13 -5.11 4.84 -15.22
N SER A 14 -4.28 5.74 -14.67
CA SER A 14 -3.01 5.36 -14.05
C SER A 14 -3.18 4.42 -12.86
N LEU A 15 -4.33 4.46 -12.15
CA LEU A 15 -4.61 3.57 -11.02
C LEU A 15 -4.99 2.16 -11.47
N LYS A 16 -5.30 1.97 -12.75
CA LYS A 16 -5.72 0.69 -13.33
C LYS A 16 -4.60 0.00 -14.08
N VAL A 17 -3.44 0.63 -14.20
CA VAL A 17 -2.28 0.05 -14.89
C VAL A 17 -1.70 -1.07 -14.05
N LYS A 18 -1.50 -2.24 -14.66
CA LYS A 18 -0.80 -3.35 -14.00
C LYS A 18 0.70 -3.04 -13.99
N LEU A 19 1.26 -2.93 -12.80
CA LEU A 19 2.68 -2.61 -12.63
C LEU A 19 3.51 -3.89 -12.62
N GLY A 20 4.68 -3.83 -13.27
CA GLY A 20 5.69 -4.87 -13.17
C GLY A 20 6.56 -4.68 -11.93
N ASP A 21 7.69 -5.38 -11.89
CA ASP A 21 8.63 -5.26 -10.79
C ASP A 21 9.21 -3.85 -10.69
N CYS A 22 9.62 -3.47 -9.48
CA CYS A 22 10.24 -2.17 -9.25
C CYS A 22 11.49 -2.00 -10.09
N SER A 23 11.75 -0.75 -10.51
CA SER A 23 12.95 -0.40 -11.27
C SER A 23 14.22 -0.75 -10.50
N GLU A 24 15.25 -1.23 -11.20
CA GLU A 24 16.52 -1.60 -10.57
C GLU A 24 17.24 -0.41 -9.95
N ASP A 25 17.08 0.76 -10.53
CA ASP A 25 17.70 2.01 -10.08
C ASP A 25 16.85 2.76 -9.04
N LEU A 26 15.72 2.18 -8.61
CA LEU A 26 14.85 2.79 -7.62
C LEU A 26 15.56 2.92 -6.27
N ASN A 27 15.57 4.12 -5.71
CA ASN A 27 16.00 4.32 -4.34
C ASN A 27 14.86 3.93 -3.39
N ARG A 28 14.90 2.68 -2.93
CA ARG A 28 13.82 2.10 -2.12
C ARG A 28 13.63 2.80 -0.79
N MET A 29 14.73 3.21 -0.14
CA MET A 29 14.64 3.91 1.14
C MET A 29 13.98 5.27 0.99
N GLU A 30 14.33 6.03 -0.05
CA GLU A 30 13.73 7.33 -0.32
C GLU A 30 12.24 7.19 -0.61
N LEU A 31 11.85 6.22 -1.45
CA LEU A 31 10.45 5.98 -1.77
C LEU A 31 9.66 5.54 -0.53
N LYS A 32 10.24 4.66 0.30
CA LYS A 32 9.63 4.24 1.56
C LYS A 32 9.29 5.43 2.44
N MET A 33 10.25 6.32 2.66
CA MET A 33 10.04 7.49 3.52
C MET A 33 8.99 8.43 2.93
N LYS A 34 9.01 8.61 1.61
CA LYS A 34 8.03 9.44 0.92
C LYS A 34 6.61 8.90 1.07
N LEU A 35 6.43 7.58 0.90
CA LEU A 35 5.12 6.94 1.06
C LEU A 35 4.62 7.02 2.50
N ILE A 36 5.50 6.80 3.48
CA ILE A 36 5.12 6.89 4.89
C ILE A 36 4.67 8.32 5.23
N ASP A 37 5.41 9.32 4.78
CA ASP A 37 5.06 10.73 5.04
C ASP A 37 3.70 11.10 4.43
N HIS A 38 3.43 10.64 3.20
CA HIS A 38 2.15 10.89 2.54
C HIS A 38 1.01 10.14 3.22
N MET A 39 1.23 8.88 3.61
CA MET A 39 0.23 8.10 4.34
C MET A 39 -0.19 8.82 5.62
N LYS A 40 0.77 9.31 6.39
CA LYS A 40 0.51 10.06 7.63
C LYS A 40 -0.17 11.39 7.37
N PHE A 41 0.27 12.11 6.34
CA PHE A 41 -0.33 13.40 5.96
C PHE A 41 -1.81 13.25 5.63
N TYR A 42 -2.18 12.21 4.88
CA TYR A 42 -3.57 11.95 4.50
C TYR A 42 -4.34 11.16 5.55
N GLN A 43 -3.70 10.83 6.67
CA GLN A 43 -4.32 10.09 7.79
C GLN A 43 -4.89 8.74 7.36
N GLY A 44 -4.21 8.07 6.42
CA GLY A 44 -4.61 6.76 5.94
C GLY A 44 -4.00 5.64 6.74
N VAL A 45 -4.49 4.43 6.50
CA VAL A 45 -3.94 3.20 7.09
C VAL A 45 -2.99 2.49 6.13
N GLY A 46 -2.96 2.91 4.88
CA GLY A 46 -2.06 2.41 3.84
C GLY A 46 -2.03 3.35 2.65
N LEU A 47 -1.01 3.21 1.81
CA LEU A 47 -0.85 4.01 0.61
C LEU A 47 0.03 3.28 -0.39
N SER A 48 -0.42 3.16 -1.64
CA SER A 48 0.39 2.64 -2.74
C SER A 48 1.02 3.79 -3.52
N ALA A 49 2.19 3.52 -4.12
CA ALA A 49 2.95 4.54 -4.83
C ALA A 49 2.17 5.17 -5.99
N ASN A 50 1.37 4.38 -6.70
CA ASN A 50 0.60 4.89 -7.84
C ASN A 50 -0.49 5.88 -7.41
N GLN A 51 -0.92 5.87 -6.15
CA GLN A 51 -1.90 6.85 -5.65
C GLN A 51 -1.32 8.27 -5.57
N ILE A 52 -0.01 8.41 -5.58
CA ILE A 52 0.66 9.71 -5.65
C ILE A 52 1.44 9.87 -6.97
N GLY A 53 1.07 9.10 -7.99
CA GLY A 53 1.62 9.24 -9.34
C GLY A 53 2.96 8.58 -9.57
N ILE A 54 3.46 7.80 -8.62
CA ILE A 54 4.72 7.06 -8.76
C ILE A 54 4.39 5.65 -9.23
N MET A 55 4.76 5.34 -10.47
CA MET A 55 4.39 4.08 -11.12
C MET A 55 5.37 2.96 -10.77
N GLU A 56 5.50 2.68 -9.47
CA GLU A 56 6.29 1.59 -8.91
C GLU A 56 5.39 0.68 -8.08
N ARG A 57 5.65 -0.62 -8.10
CA ARG A 57 4.83 -1.61 -7.39
C ARG A 57 5.27 -1.70 -5.93
N VAL A 58 4.83 -0.71 -5.15
CA VAL A 58 5.19 -0.55 -3.73
C VAL A 58 3.99 -0.02 -2.99
N PHE A 59 3.79 -0.52 -1.77
CA PHE A 59 2.83 0.10 -0.85
C PHE A 59 3.37 0.08 0.57
N VAL A 60 2.84 0.98 1.40
CA VAL A 60 3.07 1.02 2.84
C VAL A 60 1.74 0.83 3.55
N MET A 61 1.77 0.26 4.74
CA MET A 61 0.59 0.15 5.59
C MET A 61 1.00 -0.03 7.04
N TYR A 62 0.07 0.29 7.94
CA TYR A 62 0.28 -0.05 9.34
C TYR A 62 0.08 -1.55 9.54
N SER A 63 1.07 -2.23 10.08
CA SER A 63 0.94 -3.61 10.54
C SER A 63 0.23 -3.66 11.89
N ASP A 64 0.42 -2.61 12.70
CA ASP A 64 -0.26 -2.43 13.98
C ASP A 64 -0.55 -0.93 14.14
N VAL A 65 -1.83 -0.56 13.97
CA VAL A 65 -2.26 0.85 14.03
C VAL A 65 -2.02 1.45 15.42
N LYS A 66 -2.23 0.66 16.47
CA LYS A 66 -2.06 1.15 17.86
C LYS A 66 -0.61 1.48 18.16
N LYS A 67 0.33 0.65 17.69
CA LYS A 67 1.76 0.85 17.88
C LYS A 67 2.38 1.73 16.79
N LYS A 68 1.61 2.08 15.77
CA LYS A 68 2.08 2.84 14.60
C LYS A 68 3.26 2.17 13.89
N GLU A 69 3.29 0.84 13.90
CA GLU A 69 4.28 0.07 13.16
C GLU A 69 3.88 0.01 11.69
N VAL A 70 4.82 0.34 10.81
CA VAL A 70 4.59 0.42 9.37
C VAL A 70 5.41 -0.65 8.66
N ILE A 71 4.78 -1.35 7.72
CA ILE A 71 5.52 -2.21 6.78
C ILE A 71 5.52 -1.58 5.40
N THR A 72 6.60 -1.79 4.66
CA THR A 72 6.75 -1.31 3.29
C THR A 72 7.00 -2.51 2.39
N CYS A 73 6.13 -2.72 1.41
CA CYS A 73 6.15 -3.90 0.57
C CYS A 73 6.54 -3.52 -0.86
N PHE A 74 7.74 -3.95 -1.28
CA PHE A 74 8.23 -3.82 -2.66
C PHE A 74 7.92 -5.12 -3.40
N ASN A 75 7.44 -5.02 -4.63
CA ASN A 75 7.08 -6.19 -5.47
C ASN A 75 6.15 -7.18 -4.76
N PRO A 76 5.05 -6.73 -4.14
CA PRO A 76 4.18 -7.61 -3.37
C PRO A 76 3.42 -8.60 -4.26
N ASN A 77 3.26 -9.83 -3.77
CA ASN A 77 2.44 -10.85 -4.41
C ASN A 77 1.56 -11.53 -3.36
N ILE A 78 0.27 -11.66 -3.66
CA ILE A 78 -0.63 -12.43 -2.81
C ILE A 78 -0.39 -13.91 -3.12
N ILE A 79 0.08 -14.67 -2.12
CA ILE A 79 0.39 -16.09 -2.31
C ILE A 79 -0.68 -17.02 -1.78
N SER A 80 -1.55 -16.54 -0.89
CA SER A 80 -2.73 -17.29 -0.49
C SER A 80 -3.79 -16.37 0.09
N VAL A 81 -5.05 -16.80 0.05
CA VAL A 81 -6.17 -16.08 0.65
C VAL A 81 -6.93 -17.06 1.53
N SER A 82 -7.52 -16.56 2.62
CA SER A 82 -8.35 -17.43 3.45
C SER A 82 -9.63 -17.80 2.71
N PRO A 83 -10.19 -18.99 2.94
CA PRO A 83 -11.47 -19.39 2.31
C PRO A 83 -12.65 -18.61 2.87
N LYS A 84 -12.54 -18.08 4.09
CA LYS A 84 -13.58 -17.32 4.74
C LYS A 84 -13.49 -15.84 4.33
N LYS A 85 -14.64 -15.27 3.93
CA LYS A 85 -14.74 -13.85 3.57
C LYS A 85 -15.53 -13.11 4.63
N VAL A 86 -15.17 -11.85 4.85
CA VAL A 86 -15.85 -10.98 5.81
C VAL A 86 -16.22 -9.65 5.15
N LEU A 87 -17.28 -9.02 5.65
CA LEU A 87 -17.60 -7.64 5.28
C LEU A 87 -16.83 -6.70 6.19
N MET A 88 -16.14 -5.74 5.61
CA MET A 88 -15.31 -4.80 6.36
C MET A 88 -15.61 -3.37 5.92
N ASP A 89 -15.59 -2.45 6.89
CA ASP A 89 -15.60 -1.02 6.60
C ASP A 89 -14.15 -0.58 6.38
N GLU A 90 -13.87 0.04 5.24
CA GLU A 90 -12.52 0.47 4.90
C GLU A 90 -12.47 1.94 4.54
N GLY A 91 -11.46 2.63 5.10
CA GLY A 91 -11.11 3.98 4.70
C GLY A 91 -10.35 3.96 3.38
N CYS A 92 -10.80 4.74 2.40
CA CYS A 92 -10.18 4.80 1.10
C CYS A 92 -9.42 6.12 0.94
N LEU A 93 -8.09 6.06 0.68
CA LEU A 93 -7.28 7.27 0.51
C LEU A 93 -7.56 7.99 -0.80
N THR A 94 -8.04 7.28 -1.83
CA THR A 94 -8.46 7.89 -3.08
C THR A 94 -9.70 8.77 -2.88
N PHE A 95 -10.55 8.39 -1.92
CA PHE A 95 -11.72 9.16 -1.50
C PHE A 95 -11.61 9.46 0.00
N PRO A 96 -10.77 10.41 0.42
CA PRO A 96 -10.60 10.71 1.84
C PRO A 96 -11.92 11.02 2.52
N GLY A 97 -12.17 10.39 3.66
CA GLY A 97 -13.40 10.54 4.42
C GLY A 97 -14.53 9.62 3.99
N LEU A 98 -14.36 8.85 2.92
CA LEU A 98 -15.36 7.90 2.47
C LEU A 98 -15.05 6.50 3.01
N TRP A 99 -16.03 5.85 3.61
CA TRP A 99 -15.92 4.50 4.13
C TRP A 99 -16.82 3.57 3.33
N LEU A 100 -16.24 2.48 2.82
CA LEU A 100 -16.94 1.50 2.00
C LEU A 100 -17.03 0.16 2.73
N LYS A 101 -18.16 -0.55 2.53
CA LYS A 101 -18.28 -1.94 2.98
C LYS A 101 -17.85 -2.85 1.84
N ILE A 102 -16.80 -3.63 2.09
CA ILE A 102 -16.20 -4.50 1.08
C ILE A 102 -16.18 -5.93 1.58
N SER A 103 -16.64 -6.86 0.73
CA SER A 103 -16.48 -8.30 0.99
C SER A 103 -15.11 -8.75 0.51
N ARG A 104 -14.30 -9.28 1.42
CA ARG A 104 -12.96 -9.74 1.06
C ARG A 104 -12.51 -10.88 1.97
N PRO A 105 -11.42 -11.62 1.62
CA PRO A 105 -10.90 -12.65 2.49
C PRO A 105 -10.62 -12.15 3.90
N GLU A 106 -10.86 -12.98 4.91
CA GLU A 106 -10.56 -12.66 6.31
C GLU A 106 -9.08 -12.37 6.49
N SER A 107 -8.22 -13.09 5.78
CA SER A 107 -6.79 -12.88 5.79
C SER A 107 -6.19 -13.21 4.43
N ILE A 108 -5.05 -12.58 4.14
CA ILE A 108 -4.24 -12.89 2.97
C ILE A 108 -2.79 -13.05 3.41
N LYS A 109 -2.07 -13.92 2.69
CA LYS A 109 -0.63 -14.06 2.88
C LYS A 109 0.07 -13.40 1.71
N VAL A 110 0.96 -12.46 2.01
CA VAL A 110 1.66 -11.66 1.00
C VAL A 110 3.15 -11.92 1.11
N GLU A 111 3.78 -12.21 -0.04
CA GLU A 111 5.23 -12.22 -0.18
C GLU A 111 5.65 -10.86 -0.73
N TYR A 112 6.68 -10.27 -0.15
CA TYR A 112 7.19 -8.99 -0.61
C TYR A 112 8.69 -8.88 -0.35
N GLU A 113 9.33 -7.89 -0.95
CA GLU A 113 10.72 -7.55 -0.69
C GLU A 113 10.81 -6.30 0.18
N ASP A 114 11.79 -6.28 1.08
CA ASP A 114 12.07 -5.10 1.89
C ASP A 114 12.94 -4.09 1.12
N VAL A 115 13.40 -3.03 1.79
CA VAL A 115 14.23 -1.99 1.16
C VAL A 115 15.56 -2.52 0.65
N HIS A 116 16.00 -3.66 1.17
CA HIS A 116 17.27 -4.29 0.79
C HIS A 116 17.09 -5.41 -0.25
N GLY A 117 15.85 -5.63 -0.71
CA GLY A 117 15.54 -6.69 -1.67
C GLY A 117 15.36 -8.07 -1.05
N LYS A 118 15.35 -8.16 0.27
CA LYS A 118 15.15 -9.43 0.97
C LYS A 118 13.67 -9.81 0.93
N LYS A 119 13.38 -11.04 0.46
CA LYS A 119 12.01 -11.56 0.44
C LYS A 119 11.55 -11.95 1.83
N THR A 120 10.32 -11.58 2.15
CA THR A 120 9.67 -11.93 3.41
C THR A 120 8.18 -12.12 3.18
N GLU A 121 7.49 -12.72 4.13
CA GLU A 121 6.06 -12.99 4.06
C GLU A 121 5.35 -12.39 5.27
N VAL A 122 4.11 -11.95 5.06
CA VAL A 122 3.27 -11.44 6.15
C VAL A 122 1.84 -11.90 5.92
N VAL A 123 1.14 -12.17 7.01
CA VAL A 123 -0.31 -12.44 6.98
C VAL A 123 -1.02 -11.15 7.38
N MET A 124 -1.92 -10.70 6.52
CA MET A 124 -2.72 -9.50 6.73
C MET A 124 -4.16 -9.89 7.00
N HIS A 125 -4.74 -9.31 8.01
CA HIS A 125 -6.12 -9.55 8.43
C HIS A 125 -7.04 -8.40 8.07
#